data_a676c9ad80504284d8b939ee592d748e
#
_entry.id   a676c9ad80504284d8b939ee592d748e
#
_cell.length_a   1.000
_cell.length_b   1.000
_cell.length_c   1.000
_cell.angle_alpha   90.00
_cell.angle_beta   90.00
_cell.angle_gamma   90.00
#
_symmetry.space_group_name_H-M   'P 1'
#
loop_
_entity.id
_entity.type
_entity.pdbx_description
1 polymer ?
#
loop_
_entity_poly.entity_id
_entity_poly.type
_entity_poly.pdbx_seq_one_letter_code
_entity_poly.pdbx_strand_id
1 'polypeptide(L)'
;MKNIYWVSGLVLPFCSLQILKAEKQSNIIFIITDQQRGDALGCSGNERIITPNIDALAHDGYYFSNAYSATPSSTPARAGLLTGMTPWHHGMLGYGNVAEHYRYELPQMLSDCGYLTLGIGKMHWKPQNALHGFDATILDESGRVESPYFMSDYRKWFQTVALGKDPDETGIGWNDHAAATYKLNENLHPTVWTADVAVRTIEHYEGEKPLFLKISFARPHSPYDPPKRLLDKYQDIEMEAPIHSDWSKDIGADLTDPKADPTAAFAQFDDEYVKNSKKHYYAAITFIDEQVGRIVKALKDKGLYDNSIICFTSDHGDMMGDHHHWRKTYAYEGSSAIPYIVKFPKTLKTVKPVGTVVENPVELRDFLPTFVELAGGNVPADIDGKSLVTLVRDSLPQWRKWIDMEHATCYSEDNYWCALTDGKIKYIWFVHTGEEQLFDLVNDPKEMKDVSKERKYKKQIKDLRAAMVQHLSERGDGWVKDGKLVVRKKSMLYSPNYPQK
;
A
#
# COMPACT_ATOMS: atom_id res chain seq x y z
N MET A 1 -69.51 63.35 15.74
CA MET A 1 -68.68 62.33 16.38
C MET A 1 -68.18 61.42 15.29
N LYS A 2 -66.89 61.53 14.90
CA LYS A 2 -66.29 60.73 13.83
C LYS A 2 -65.34 59.67 14.46
N ASN A 3 -65.65 58.40 14.27
CA ASN A 3 -64.83 57.29 14.71
C ASN A 3 -63.67 57.09 13.76
N ILE A 4 -62.43 57.16 14.25
CA ILE A 4 -61.18 56.86 13.53
C ILE A 4 -60.78 55.43 13.91
N TYR A 5 -60.81 54.53 12.93
CA TYR A 5 -60.25 53.16 13.12
C TYR A 5 -58.75 53.15 12.75
N TRP A 6 -57.92 52.76 13.68
CA TRP A 6 -56.50 52.46 13.46
C TRP A 6 -56.39 51.03 12.98
N VAL A 7 -55.81 50.83 11.77
CA VAL A 7 -55.40 49.52 11.27
C VAL A 7 -53.96 49.34 11.62
N SER A 8 -53.69 48.44 12.57
CA SER A 8 -52.32 48.05 12.93
C SER A 8 -51.79 47.04 11.88
N GLY A 9 -50.90 47.49 11.03
CA GLY A 9 -50.22 46.60 10.10
C GLY A 9 -49.18 45.71 10.82
N LEU A 10 -49.40 44.42 10.84
CA LEU A 10 -48.42 43.44 11.29
C LEU A 10 -47.33 43.28 10.20
N VAL A 11 -46.14 43.81 10.48
CA VAL A 11 -44.94 43.53 9.66
C VAL A 11 -44.35 42.22 10.15
N LEU A 12 -44.55 41.14 9.41
CA LEU A 12 -43.83 39.89 9.64
C LEU A 12 -42.39 40.02 9.14
N PRO A 13 -41.38 39.69 9.94
CA PRO A 13 -39.99 39.68 9.46
C PRO A 13 -39.85 38.49 8.49
N PHE A 14 -39.47 38.81 7.25
CA PHE A 14 -38.97 37.82 6.29
C PHE A 14 -37.67 37.27 6.85
N CYS A 15 -37.68 36.14 7.57
CA CYS A 15 -36.51 35.31 7.79
C CYS A 15 -36.10 34.71 6.43
N SER A 16 -35.11 35.31 5.80
CA SER A 16 -34.40 34.66 4.70
C SER A 16 -33.73 33.39 5.26
N LEU A 17 -34.30 32.23 5.02
CA LEU A 17 -33.58 30.96 5.14
C LEU A 17 -32.41 31.02 4.17
N GLN A 18 -31.21 31.36 4.66
CA GLN A 18 -30.02 31.00 3.98
C GLN A 18 -29.93 29.46 4.02
N ILE A 19 -30.30 28.84 2.92
CA ILE A 19 -29.96 27.43 2.67
C ILE A 19 -28.44 27.40 2.67
N LEU A 20 -27.85 27.03 3.80
CA LEU A 20 -26.43 26.66 3.87
C LEU A 20 -26.27 25.51 2.88
N LYS A 21 -25.70 25.83 1.72
CA LYS A 21 -25.31 24.81 0.74
C LYS A 21 -24.35 23.88 1.46
N ALA A 22 -24.80 22.66 1.78
CA ALA A 22 -23.93 21.68 2.41
C ALA A 22 -22.64 21.61 1.60
N GLU A 23 -21.48 21.76 2.25
CA GLU A 23 -20.21 21.63 1.57
C GLU A 23 -20.19 20.27 0.86
N LYS A 24 -19.90 20.28 -0.43
CA LYS A 24 -19.88 19.06 -1.25
C LYS A 24 -18.78 18.15 -0.70
N GLN A 25 -19.14 16.94 -0.25
CA GLN A 25 -18.17 15.94 0.18
C GLN A 25 -17.08 15.76 -0.87
N SER A 26 -15.84 15.56 -0.42
CA SER A 26 -14.69 15.37 -1.31
C SER A 26 -14.71 13.98 -1.93
N ASN A 27 -14.28 13.84 -3.17
CA ASN A 27 -14.04 12.52 -3.75
C ASN A 27 -12.79 11.90 -3.14
N ILE A 28 -12.71 10.58 -3.19
CA ILE A 28 -11.57 9.79 -2.71
C ILE A 28 -11.05 8.96 -3.88
N ILE A 29 -9.85 9.28 -4.34
CA ILE A 29 -9.15 8.58 -5.42
C ILE A 29 -7.95 7.86 -4.80
N PHE A 30 -8.05 6.56 -4.71
CA PHE A 30 -7.05 5.74 -4.05
C PHE A 30 -6.31 4.87 -5.06
N ILE A 31 -5.06 5.24 -5.37
CA ILE A 31 -4.19 4.55 -6.32
C ILE A 31 -3.22 3.67 -5.52
N ILE A 32 -3.23 2.39 -5.80
CA ILE A 32 -2.35 1.42 -5.16
C ILE A 32 -1.67 0.53 -6.20
N THR A 33 -0.38 0.30 -6.02
CA THR A 33 0.41 -0.65 -6.81
C THR A 33 0.60 -1.95 -6.02
N ASP A 34 1.01 -3.02 -6.70
CA ASP A 34 1.39 -4.28 -6.06
C ASP A 34 2.92 -4.41 -6.08
N GLN A 35 3.51 -4.59 -4.90
CA GLN A 35 4.94 -4.91 -4.75
C GLN A 35 5.89 -3.75 -5.12
N GLN A 36 5.50 -2.49 -4.90
CA GLN A 36 6.38 -1.34 -5.14
C GLN A 36 7.13 -0.94 -3.86
N ARG A 37 8.47 -0.88 -3.94
CA ARG A 37 9.36 -0.42 -2.87
C ARG A 37 9.13 1.05 -2.53
N GLY A 38 9.32 1.41 -1.27
CA GLY A 38 9.23 2.80 -0.79
C GLY A 38 10.31 3.72 -1.37
N ASP A 39 11.49 3.18 -1.66
CA ASP A 39 12.62 3.90 -2.26
C ASP A 39 12.57 3.99 -3.80
N ALA A 40 11.52 3.49 -4.44
CA ALA A 40 11.36 3.47 -5.90
C ALA A 40 10.49 4.62 -6.43
N LEU A 41 10.81 5.85 -6.02
CA LEU A 41 10.23 7.12 -6.52
C LEU A 41 11.29 8.23 -6.53
N GLY A 42 11.16 9.21 -7.44
CA GLY A 42 12.01 10.41 -7.44
C GLY A 42 11.86 11.22 -6.15
N CYS A 43 10.64 11.42 -5.66
CA CYS A 43 10.38 12.13 -4.41
C CYS A 43 10.89 11.41 -3.14
N SER A 44 11.23 10.12 -3.21
CA SER A 44 11.94 9.41 -2.14
C SER A 44 13.45 9.62 -2.14
N GLY A 45 13.99 10.36 -3.11
CA GLY A 45 15.41 10.62 -3.28
C GLY A 45 16.11 9.66 -4.24
N ASN A 46 15.38 8.83 -4.98
CA ASN A 46 15.96 7.94 -5.98
C ASN A 46 16.20 8.69 -7.30
N GLU A 47 17.45 9.02 -7.59
CA GLU A 47 17.84 9.75 -8.79
C GLU A 47 17.87 8.91 -10.08
N ARG A 48 17.71 7.57 -9.96
CA ARG A 48 17.74 6.66 -11.11
C ARG A 48 16.38 6.36 -11.70
N ILE A 49 15.31 6.61 -10.95
CA ILE A 49 13.95 6.32 -11.39
C ILE A 49 13.27 7.57 -11.98
N ILE A 50 12.37 7.36 -12.93
CA ILE A 50 11.68 8.43 -13.65
C ILE A 50 10.20 8.39 -13.27
N THR A 51 9.76 9.24 -12.31
CA THR A 51 8.38 9.27 -11.80
C THR A 51 7.80 10.68 -11.67
N PRO A 52 7.87 11.52 -12.72
CA PRO A 52 7.53 12.95 -12.63
C PRO A 52 6.07 13.22 -12.26
N ASN A 53 5.13 12.35 -12.62
CA ASN A 53 3.70 12.55 -12.32
C ASN A 53 3.37 12.20 -10.86
N ILE A 54 3.96 11.12 -10.33
CA ILE A 54 3.82 10.74 -8.92
C ILE A 54 4.56 11.76 -8.03
N ASP A 55 5.74 12.22 -8.45
CA ASP A 55 6.50 13.26 -7.75
C ASP A 55 5.74 14.59 -7.71
N ALA A 56 5.06 14.95 -8.80
CA ALA A 56 4.18 16.12 -8.83
C ALA A 56 3.00 15.98 -7.85
N LEU A 57 2.44 14.78 -7.71
CA LEU A 57 1.38 14.52 -6.71
C LEU A 57 1.91 14.68 -5.28
N ALA A 58 3.14 14.23 -5.01
CA ALA A 58 3.80 14.45 -3.72
C ALA A 58 4.04 15.94 -3.44
N HIS A 59 4.42 16.71 -4.46
CA HIS A 59 4.59 18.15 -4.36
C HIS A 59 3.26 18.90 -4.12
N ASP A 60 2.17 18.44 -4.73
CA ASP A 60 0.81 18.98 -4.53
C ASP A 60 0.13 18.46 -3.25
N GLY A 61 0.79 17.57 -2.52
CA GLY A 61 0.30 16.92 -1.32
C GLY A 61 1.34 16.80 -0.22
N TYR A 62 1.42 15.62 0.38
CA TYR A 62 2.39 15.26 1.42
C TYR A 62 3.00 13.91 1.08
N TYR A 63 4.31 13.81 1.17
CA TYR A 63 5.04 12.55 1.13
C TYR A 63 5.35 12.09 2.56
N PHE A 64 4.95 10.87 2.90
CA PHE A 64 5.23 10.25 4.19
C PHE A 64 6.44 9.31 4.04
N SER A 65 7.59 9.73 4.55
CA SER A 65 8.86 9.04 4.34
C SER A 65 9.02 7.75 5.13
N ASN A 66 8.32 7.61 6.26
CA ASN A 66 8.37 6.45 7.14
C ASN A 66 7.05 5.66 7.06
N ALA A 67 6.78 5.09 5.89
CA ALA A 67 5.56 4.37 5.60
C ALA A 67 5.80 2.88 5.40
N TYR A 68 4.99 2.04 6.02
CA TYR A 68 5.21 0.60 6.07
C TYR A 68 3.96 -0.22 5.73
N SER A 69 4.19 -1.43 5.26
CA SER A 69 3.21 -2.52 5.23
C SER A 69 3.39 -3.34 6.51
N ALA A 70 2.40 -3.36 7.38
CA ALA A 70 2.48 -4.06 8.66
C ALA A 70 2.65 -5.58 8.51
N THR A 71 2.14 -6.15 7.42
CA THR A 71 2.39 -7.55 7.04
C THR A 71 2.72 -7.58 5.56
N PRO A 72 4.02 -7.52 5.18
CA PRO A 72 4.44 -7.24 3.82
C PRO A 72 4.22 -8.43 2.86
N SER A 73 2.95 -8.71 2.59
CA SER A 73 2.46 -9.58 1.50
C SER A 73 1.01 -9.20 1.16
N SER A 74 0.59 -9.44 -0.09
CA SER A 74 -0.60 -8.77 -0.64
C SER A 74 -1.88 -8.99 0.15
N THR A 75 -2.21 -10.22 0.55
CA THR A 75 -3.51 -10.49 1.19
C THR A 75 -3.64 -9.90 2.61
N PRO A 76 -2.66 -10.05 3.53
CA PRO A 76 -2.79 -9.43 4.84
C PRO A 76 -2.63 -7.92 4.81
N ALA A 77 -1.77 -7.36 3.94
CA ALA A 77 -1.66 -5.92 3.76
C ALA A 77 -2.98 -5.29 3.31
N ARG A 78 -3.65 -5.95 2.34
CA ARG A 78 -4.97 -5.51 1.85
C ARG A 78 -6.08 -5.73 2.88
N ALA A 79 -5.97 -6.71 3.79
CA ALA A 79 -6.86 -6.85 4.93
C ALA A 79 -6.70 -5.70 5.93
N GLY A 80 -5.46 -5.29 6.24
CA GLY A 80 -5.20 -4.11 7.08
C GLY A 80 -5.78 -2.82 6.48
N LEU A 81 -5.58 -2.60 5.17
CA LEU A 81 -6.20 -1.48 4.43
C LEU A 81 -7.74 -1.52 4.49
N LEU A 82 -8.33 -2.71 4.32
CA LEU A 82 -9.77 -2.90 4.28
C LEU A 82 -10.43 -2.62 5.64
N THR A 83 -9.77 -3.03 6.73
CA THR A 83 -10.36 -3.06 8.08
C THR A 83 -9.91 -1.92 9.00
N GLY A 84 -8.78 -1.28 8.70
CA GLY A 84 -8.15 -0.32 9.61
C GLY A 84 -7.54 -0.96 10.86
N MET A 85 -7.30 -2.28 10.86
CA MET A 85 -6.84 -3.06 12.01
C MET A 85 -5.42 -3.60 11.85
N THR A 86 -4.77 -3.91 12.98
CA THR A 86 -3.48 -4.62 13.03
C THR A 86 -3.62 -6.05 12.53
N PRO A 87 -2.51 -6.70 12.12
CA PRO A 87 -2.53 -8.11 11.71
C PRO A 87 -3.18 -9.04 12.74
N TRP A 88 -2.93 -8.80 14.02
CA TRP A 88 -3.56 -9.58 15.09
C TRP A 88 -5.06 -9.40 15.14
N HIS A 89 -5.56 -8.17 14.99
CA HIS A 89 -6.98 -7.84 15.12
C HIS A 89 -7.80 -8.20 13.87
N HIS A 90 -7.28 -7.98 12.64
CA HIS A 90 -7.95 -8.48 11.43
C HIS A 90 -7.73 -9.99 11.21
N GLY A 91 -6.80 -10.59 11.94
CA GLY A 91 -6.63 -12.01 12.02
C GLY A 91 -5.66 -12.65 11.03
N MET A 92 -5.13 -11.93 10.07
CA MET A 92 -4.18 -12.47 9.07
C MET A 92 -2.74 -12.10 9.45
N LEU A 93 -1.97 -13.09 9.91
CA LEU A 93 -0.57 -12.89 10.32
C LEU A 93 0.44 -13.16 9.18
N GLY A 94 -0.03 -13.58 8.02
CA GLY A 94 0.78 -13.89 6.85
C GLY A 94 -0.04 -14.12 5.60
N TYR A 95 0.61 -14.58 4.53
CA TYR A 95 -0.03 -14.82 3.25
C TYR A 95 -1.07 -15.95 3.34
N GLY A 96 -2.32 -15.60 3.16
CA GLY A 96 -3.45 -16.51 3.23
C GLY A 96 -4.68 -15.94 2.53
N ASN A 97 -5.86 -16.50 2.79
CA ASN A 97 -7.10 -15.99 2.22
C ASN A 97 -7.65 -14.85 3.07
N VAL A 98 -8.03 -13.75 2.43
CA VAL A 98 -8.84 -12.70 3.07
C VAL A 98 -10.16 -13.31 3.50
N ALA A 99 -10.67 -12.97 4.68
CA ALA A 99 -11.94 -13.48 5.16
C ALA A 99 -13.08 -13.04 4.25
N GLU A 100 -14.16 -13.81 4.22
CA GLU A 100 -15.33 -13.49 3.39
C GLU A 100 -15.99 -12.18 3.79
N HIS A 101 -15.99 -11.87 5.09
CA HIS A 101 -16.48 -10.61 5.65
C HIS A 101 -15.68 -10.22 6.88
N TYR A 102 -15.52 -8.90 7.07
CA TYR A 102 -14.97 -8.32 8.28
C TYR A 102 -16.02 -7.43 8.96
N ARG A 103 -15.86 -7.17 10.24
CA ARG A 103 -16.74 -6.28 10.99
C ARG A 103 -16.76 -4.86 10.43
N TYR A 104 -15.62 -4.38 9.97
CA TYR A 104 -15.46 -3.08 9.30
C TYR A 104 -14.80 -3.32 7.95
N GLU A 105 -15.40 -2.76 6.92
CA GLU A 105 -14.88 -2.79 5.55
C GLU A 105 -14.95 -1.40 4.95
N LEU A 106 -13.81 -0.84 4.59
CA LEU A 106 -13.69 0.54 4.12
C LEU A 106 -14.70 0.93 3.04
N PRO A 107 -14.91 0.13 1.95
CA PRO A 107 -15.89 0.52 0.93
C PRO A 107 -17.32 0.58 1.47
N GLN A 108 -17.71 -0.36 2.34
CA GLN A 108 -19.02 -0.36 2.98
C GLN A 108 -19.23 0.89 3.84
N MET A 109 -18.23 1.24 4.67
CA MET A 109 -18.32 2.42 5.52
C MET A 109 -18.44 3.71 4.71
N LEU A 110 -17.78 3.80 3.55
CA LEU A 110 -17.91 4.94 2.64
C LEU A 110 -19.26 4.93 1.91
N SER A 111 -19.77 3.76 1.52
CA SER A 111 -21.12 3.62 0.97
C SER A 111 -22.19 4.10 1.97
N ASP A 112 -22.02 3.75 3.26
CA ASP A 112 -22.89 4.23 4.36
C ASP A 112 -22.79 5.76 4.56
N CYS A 113 -21.68 6.37 4.18
CA CYS A 113 -21.51 7.84 4.11
C CYS A 113 -22.06 8.46 2.83
N GLY A 114 -22.71 7.70 1.95
CA GLY A 114 -23.35 8.17 0.72
C GLY A 114 -22.46 8.19 -0.52
N TYR A 115 -21.27 7.61 -0.47
CA TYR A 115 -20.38 7.49 -1.63
C TYR A 115 -20.87 6.45 -2.64
N LEU A 116 -20.56 6.68 -3.92
CA LEU A 116 -20.48 5.62 -4.91
C LEU A 116 -19.07 4.99 -4.79
N THR A 117 -19.01 3.68 -4.55
CA THR A 117 -17.77 2.97 -4.26
C THR A 117 -17.42 2.01 -5.39
N LEU A 118 -16.31 2.27 -6.09
CA LEU A 118 -15.86 1.49 -7.24
C LEU A 118 -14.42 0.98 -7.06
N GLY A 119 -14.21 -0.29 -7.37
CA GLY A 119 -12.89 -0.92 -7.36
C GLY A 119 -12.46 -1.32 -8.77
N ILE A 120 -11.27 -0.88 -9.23
CA ILE A 120 -10.70 -1.19 -10.54
C ILE A 120 -9.35 -1.88 -10.35
N GLY A 121 -9.11 -2.95 -11.09
CA GLY A 121 -7.84 -3.68 -11.11
C GLY A 121 -7.74 -4.77 -10.04
N LYS A 122 -6.57 -4.94 -9.41
CA LYS A 122 -6.28 -6.06 -8.51
C LYS A 122 -6.87 -5.85 -7.10
N MET A 123 -7.76 -6.73 -6.68
CA MET A 123 -8.29 -6.75 -5.31
C MET A 123 -7.64 -7.81 -4.43
N HIS A 124 -7.25 -8.95 -4.99
CA HIS A 124 -6.60 -10.08 -4.33
C HIS A 124 -7.47 -10.75 -3.26
N TRP A 125 -8.77 -10.84 -3.50
CA TRP A 125 -9.74 -11.47 -2.60
C TRP A 125 -10.09 -12.91 -3.00
N LYS A 126 -10.80 -13.62 -2.12
CA LYS A 126 -11.33 -14.94 -2.37
C LYS A 126 -12.76 -15.05 -1.79
N PRO A 127 -13.78 -15.31 -2.63
CA PRO A 127 -13.68 -15.42 -4.09
C PRO A 127 -13.20 -14.10 -4.74
N GLN A 128 -12.57 -14.19 -5.91
CA GLN A 128 -11.93 -13.04 -6.58
C GLN A 128 -12.92 -11.93 -6.91
N ASN A 129 -14.19 -12.26 -7.12
CA ASN A 129 -15.28 -11.34 -7.41
C ASN A 129 -16.05 -10.87 -6.16
N ALA A 130 -15.56 -11.14 -4.95
CA ALA A 130 -16.15 -10.58 -3.73
C ALA A 130 -16.11 -9.05 -3.77
N LEU A 131 -17.15 -8.41 -3.26
CA LEU A 131 -17.25 -6.94 -3.30
C LEU A 131 -16.67 -6.25 -2.08
N HIS A 132 -16.69 -6.89 -0.92
CA HIS A 132 -16.22 -6.29 0.34
C HIS A 132 -16.74 -4.85 0.54
N GLY A 133 -18.05 -4.65 0.27
CA GLY A 133 -18.71 -3.36 0.43
C GLY A 133 -18.57 -2.39 -0.75
N PHE A 134 -17.86 -2.73 -1.83
CA PHE A 134 -17.93 -1.96 -3.08
C PHE A 134 -19.28 -2.12 -3.76
N ASP A 135 -19.81 -1.04 -4.36
CA ASP A 135 -20.99 -1.11 -5.23
C ASP A 135 -20.69 -1.92 -6.49
N ALA A 136 -19.46 -1.79 -7.03
CA ALA A 136 -19.00 -2.60 -8.16
C ALA A 136 -17.46 -2.72 -8.20
N THR A 137 -17.00 -3.80 -8.84
CA THR A 137 -15.57 -4.01 -9.15
C THR A 137 -15.40 -4.38 -10.63
N ILE A 138 -14.30 -3.89 -11.23
CA ILE A 138 -13.87 -4.21 -12.60
C ILE A 138 -12.43 -4.74 -12.49
N LEU A 139 -12.24 -6.04 -12.66
CA LEU A 139 -11.09 -6.75 -12.14
C LEU A 139 -9.99 -7.01 -13.18
N ASP A 140 -8.75 -6.76 -12.77
CA ASP A 140 -7.54 -7.35 -13.32
C ASP A 140 -6.83 -8.12 -12.20
N GLU A 141 -6.97 -9.43 -12.19
CA GLU A 141 -6.30 -10.31 -11.25
C GLU A 141 -5.05 -10.96 -11.85
N SER A 142 -4.53 -10.41 -12.94
CA SER A 142 -3.38 -10.85 -13.76
C SER A 142 -2.60 -12.06 -13.23
N GLY A 143 -2.51 -13.13 -14.02
CA GLY A 143 -1.75 -14.34 -13.66
C GLY A 143 -2.35 -15.21 -12.55
N ARG A 144 -3.41 -14.75 -11.85
CA ARG A 144 -4.04 -15.50 -10.75
C ARG A 144 -5.33 -16.15 -11.20
N VAL A 145 -5.36 -17.48 -11.15
CA VAL A 145 -6.58 -18.27 -11.36
C VAL A 145 -6.81 -19.10 -10.11
N GLU A 146 -7.71 -18.64 -9.24
CA GLU A 146 -8.06 -19.39 -8.02
C GLU A 146 -9.27 -20.29 -8.19
N SER A 147 -9.96 -20.15 -9.31
CA SER A 147 -11.09 -20.98 -9.70
C SER A 147 -11.10 -21.17 -11.21
N PRO A 148 -11.37 -22.38 -11.73
CA PRO A 148 -11.52 -22.60 -13.18
C PRO A 148 -12.71 -21.84 -13.78
N TYR A 149 -13.60 -21.32 -12.96
CA TYR A 149 -14.79 -20.56 -13.38
C TYR A 149 -14.60 -19.04 -13.30
N PHE A 150 -13.44 -18.57 -12.82
CA PHE A 150 -13.15 -17.13 -12.76
C PHE A 150 -12.30 -16.69 -13.95
N MET A 151 -12.76 -15.65 -14.61
CA MET A 151 -11.98 -14.89 -15.59
C MET A 151 -12.12 -13.41 -15.28
N SER A 152 -10.99 -12.71 -15.11
CA SER A 152 -10.99 -11.27 -14.86
C SER A 152 -11.56 -10.48 -16.03
N ASP A 153 -12.05 -9.27 -15.76
CA ASP A 153 -12.62 -8.40 -16.81
C ASP A 153 -11.55 -7.96 -17.82
N TYR A 154 -10.30 -7.77 -17.35
CA TYR A 154 -9.16 -7.55 -18.25
C TYR A 154 -8.99 -8.70 -19.23
N ARG A 155 -9.00 -9.95 -18.79
CA ARG A 155 -8.82 -11.11 -19.71
C ARG A 155 -10.01 -11.29 -20.65
N LYS A 156 -11.23 -11.04 -20.19
CA LYS A 156 -12.42 -11.04 -21.08
C LYS A 156 -12.27 -9.99 -22.17
N TRP A 157 -11.93 -8.74 -21.78
CA TRP A 157 -11.69 -7.66 -22.74
C TRP A 157 -10.56 -8.02 -23.72
N PHE A 158 -9.42 -8.49 -23.20
CA PHE A 158 -8.26 -8.86 -24.02
C PHE A 158 -8.63 -9.87 -25.11
N GLN A 159 -9.42 -10.89 -24.76
CA GLN A 159 -9.89 -11.88 -25.73
C GLN A 159 -10.75 -11.29 -26.86
N THR A 160 -11.41 -10.16 -26.63
CA THR A 160 -12.23 -9.49 -27.67
C THR A 160 -11.41 -8.63 -28.62
N VAL A 161 -10.29 -8.05 -28.16
CA VAL A 161 -9.49 -7.09 -28.92
C VAL A 161 -8.20 -7.66 -29.50
N ALA A 162 -7.72 -8.78 -28.96
CA ALA A 162 -6.45 -9.42 -29.34
C ALA A 162 -6.63 -10.93 -29.60
N LEU A 163 -7.53 -11.26 -30.52
CA LEU A 163 -7.88 -12.66 -30.86
C LEU A 163 -6.64 -13.51 -31.14
N GLY A 164 -6.54 -14.66 -30.48
CA GLY A 164 -5.45 -15.61 -30.65
C GLY A 164 -4.11 -15.21 -30.05
N LYS A 165 -4.09 -14.11 -29.24
CA LYS A 165 -2.94 -13.68 -28.45
C LYS A 165 -3.10 -14.07 -26.99
N ASP A 166 -1.98 -14.15 -26.26
CA ASP A 166 -1.92 -14.37 -24.84
C ASP A 166 -1.35 -13.12 -24.13
N PRO A 167 -2.02 -12.52 -23.13
CA PRO A 167 -1.46 -11.41 -22.39
C PRO A 167 -0.15 -11.76 -21.65
N ASP A 168 0.10 -13.05 -21.38
CA ASP A 168 1.31 -13.57 -20.75
C ASP A 168 2.35 -14.07 -21.78
N GLU A 169 2.31 -13.60 -23.04
CA GLU A 169 3.16 -14.04 -24.17
C GLU A 169 4.67 -13.82 -23.93
N THR A 170 5.06 -13.03 -22.93
CA THR A 170 6.46 -12.93 -22.48
C THR A 170 7.02 -14.27 -21.99
N GLY A 171 6.15 -15.14 -21.47
CA GLY A 171 6.51 -16.41 -20.87
C GLY A 171 7.17 -16.28 -19.48
N ILE A 172 7.17 -15.08 -18.91
CA ILE A 172 7.65 -14.84 -17.53
C ILE A 172 6.50 -15.15 -16.58
N GLY A 173 6.76 -16.01 -15.62
CA GLY A 173 5.78 -16.42 -14.60
C GLY A 173 5.50 -15.34 -13.56
N TRP A 174 4.41 -15.57 -12.85
CA TRP A 174 3.90 -14.67 -11.82
C TRP A 174 4.76 -14.68 -10.55
N ASN A 175 5.83 -14.57 -10.33
CA ASN A 175 6.82 -14.49 -9.26
C ASN A 175 8.24 -14.74 -9.77
N ASP A 176 8.43 -14.83 -11.08
CA ASP A 176 9.76 -14.97 -11.64
C ASP A 176 10.58 -13.70 -11.42
N HIS A 177 11.88 -13.86 -11.26
CA HIS A 177 12.84 -12.76 -11.20
C HIS A 177 13.30 -12.29 -12.57
N ALA A 178 12.99 -13.09 -13.60
CA ALA A 178 13.29 -12.77 -14.98
C ALA A 178 12.59 -11.50 -15.44
N ALA A 179 13.24 -10.79 -16.34
CA ALA A 179 12.76 -9.55 -16.90
C ALA A 179 12.82 -9.59 -18.44
N ALA A 180 11.83 -9.04 -19.09
CA ALA A 180 11.78 -8.93 -20.54
C ALA A 180 10.92 -7.75 -20.99
N THR A 181 11.10 -7.34 -22.23
CA THR A 181 10.20 -6.36 -22.85
C THR A 181 8.83 -6.99 -23.14
N TYR A 182 7.74 -6.25 -22.88
CA TYR A 182 6.41 -6.64 -23.30
C TYR A 182 6.34 -6.86 -24.83
N LYS A 183 5.84 -8.00 -25.25
CA LYS A 183 5.90 -8.43 -26.67
C LYS A 183 4.77 -7.92 -27.53
N LEU A 184 3.66 -7.52 -26.93
CA LEU A 184 2.48 -7.05 -27.63
C LEU A 184 2.45 -5.50 -27.69
N ASN A 185 1.42 -4.96 -28.34
CA ASN A 185 1.16 -3.52 -28.28
C ASN A 185 0.90 -3.10 -26.83
N GLU A 186 1.55 -2.04 -26.37
CA GLU A 186 1.46 -1.57 -24.98
C GLU A 186 0.03 -1.20 -24.55
N ASN A 187 -0.86 -0.82 -25.50
CA ASN A 187 -2.27 -0.58 -25.22
C ASN A 187 -3.03 -1.85 -24.77
N LEU A 188 -2.45 -3.02 -24.97
CA LEU A 188 -2.98 -4.29 -24.48
C LEU A 188 -2.46 -4.66 -23.09
N HIS A 189 -1.48 -3.92 -22.57
CA HIS A 189 -0.88 -4.20 -21.27
C HIS A 189 -1.87 -3.94 -20.13
N PRO A 190 -1.92 -4.80 -19.07
CA PRO A 190 -2.86 -4.63 -17.95
C PRO A 190 -2.73 -3.28 -17.24
N THR A 191 -1.53 -2.69 -17.20
CA THR A 191 -1.31 -1.35 -16.61
C THR A 191 -2.06 -0.25 -17.39
N VAL A 192 -2.05 -0.29 -18.72
CA VAL A 192 -2.81 0.66 -19.56
C VAL A 192 -4.31 0.41 -19.44
N TRP A 193 -4.73 -0.86 -19.51
CA TRP A 193 -6.14 -1.22 -19.38
C TRP A 193 -6.74 -0.73 -18.04
N THR A 194 -6.05 -0.94 -16.93
CA THR A 194 -6.51 -0.48 -15.62
C THR A 194 -6.68 1.04 -15.60
N ALA A 195 -5.72 1.78 -16.17
CA ALA A 195 -5.81 3.23 -16.28
C ALA A 195 -6.93 3.68 -17.24
N ASP A 196 -7.11 3.01 -18.38
CA ASP A 196 -8.18 3.31 -19.35
C ASP A 196 -9.56 3.17 -18.70
N VAL A 197 -9.77 2.11 -17.93
CA VAL A 197 -11.02 1.92 -17.17
C VAL A 197 -11.21 3.04 -16.16
N ALA A 198 -10.16 3.40 -15.41
CA ALA A 198 -10.22 4.48 -14.43
C ALA A 198 -10.51 5.85 -15.09
N VAL A 199 -9.80 6.18 -16.17
CA VAL A 199 -10.01 7.44 -16.91
C VAL A 199 -11.43 7.52 -17.45
N ARG A 200 -11.93 6.48 -18.11
CA ARG A 200 -13.32 6.43 -18.61
C ARG A 200 -14.33 6.57 -17.48
N THR A 201 -14.10 5.94 -16.33
CA THR A 201 -14.96 6.08 -15.15
C THR A 201 -15.03 7.53 -14.70
N ILE A 202 -13.89 8.23 -14.64
CA ILE A 202 -13.81 9.65 -14.24
C ILE A 202 -14.51 10.54 -15.28
N GLU A 203 -14.23 10.36 -16.57
CA GLU A 203 -14.79 11.16 -17.66
C GLU A 203 -16.31 11.07 -17.74
N HIS A 204 -16.86 9.88 -17.55
CA HIS A 204 -18.31 9.62 -17.64
C HIS A 204 -19.04 9.70 -16.30
N TYR A 205 -18.32 10.02 -15.22
CA TYR A 205 -18.95 10.17 -13.91
C TYR A 205 -19.78 11.46 -13.84
N GLU A 206 -21.11 11.32 -13.77
CA GLU A 206 -22.08 12.43 -13.70
C GLU A 206 -22.96 12.36 -12.44
N GLY A 207 -22.61 11.46 -11.51
CA GLY A 207 -23.40 11.25 -10.31
C GLY A 207 -23.35 12.42 -9.32
N GLU A 208 -24.40 12.57 -8.53
CA GLU A 208 -24.49 13.53 -7.44
C GLU A 208 -23.74 13.07 -6.18
N LYS A 209 -23.56 11.75 -6.03
CA LYS A 209 -22.83 11.16 -4.91
C LYS A 209 -21.32 11.44 -5.02
N PRO A 210 -20.61 11.68 -3.91
CA PRO A 210 -19.16 11.67 -3.95
C PRO A 210 -18.65 10.29 -4.39
N LEU A 211 -17.48 10.26 -5.05
CA LEU A 211 -16.90 9.05 -5.61
C LEU A 211 -15.77 8.53 -4.70
N PHE A 212 -15.82 7.26 -4.30
CA PHE A 212 -14.65 6.50 -3.88
C PHE A 212 -14.21 5.59 -5.01
N LEU A 213 -13.05 5.89 -5.59
CA LEU A 213 -12.47 5.14 -6.69
C LEU A 213 -11.13 4.54 -6.26
N LYS A 214 -11.10 3.22 -6.05
CA LYS A 214 -9.86 2.48 -5.83
C LYS A 214 -9.33 1.98 -7.18
N ILE A 215 -8.11 2.38 -7.53
CA ILE A 215 -7.40 1.99 -8.75
C ILE A 215 -6.18 1.18 -8.31
N SER A 216 -6.18 -0.11 -8.60
CA SER A 216 -5.18 -1.05 -8.11
C SER A 216 -4.43 -1.71 -9.26
N PHE A 217 -3.22 -1.20 -9.54
CA PHE A 217 -2.34 -1.78 -10.54
C PHE A 217 -1.77 -3.12 -10.08
N ALA A 218 -1.76 -4.13 -10.96
CA ALA A 218 -1.14 -5.42 -10.68
C ALA A 218 0.40 -5.37 -10.81
N ARG A 219 0.95 -4.32 -11.45
CA ARG A 219 2.38 -4.04 -11.55
C ARG A 219 2.79 -3.04 -10.45
N PRO A 220 4.09 -2.94 -10.09
CA PRO A 220 5.26 -3.57 -10.73
C PRO A 220 5.55 -5.02 -10.26
N HIS A 221 4.60 -5.72 -9.62
CA HIS A 221 4.74 -7.16 -9.35
C HIS A 221 5.12 -7.90 -10.65
N SER A 222 5.99 -8.89 -10.54
CA SER A 222 6.36 -9.74 -11.68
C SER A 222 5.12 -10.22 -12.49
N PRO A 223 5.25 -10.37 -13.80
CA PRO A 223 6.45 -10.24 -14.63
C PRO A 223 6.95 -8.79 -14.76
N TYR A 224 8.28 -8.62 -14.77
CA TYR A 224 8.90 -7.31 -15.04
C TYR A 224 8.97 -7.11 -16.56
N ASP A 225 7.86 -6.67 -17.15
CA ASP A 225 7.62 -6.66 -18.59
C ASP A 225 7.20 -5.28 -19.15
N PRO A 226 7.96 -4.21 -18.86
CA PRO A 226 7.63 -2.90 -19.38
C PRO A 226 7.74 -2.83 -20.92
N PRO A 227 7.04 -1.88 -21.58
CA PRO A 227 7.25 -1.60 -23.00
C PRO A 227 8.69 -1.15 -23.30
N LYS A 228 9.21 -1.55 -24.49
CA LYS A 228 10.58 -1.24 -24.92
C LYS A 228 10.91 0.26 -24.83
N ARG A 229 10.03 1.16 -25.25
CA ARG A 229 10.26 2.62 -25.20
C ARG A 229 10.57 3.15 -23.81
N LEU A 230 10.13 2.46 -22.76
CA LEU A 230 10.45 2.84 -21.38
C LEU A 230 11.81 2.30 -20.96
N LEU A 231 12.16 1.10 -21.35
CA LEU A 231 13.52 0.56 -21.15
C LEU A 231 14.57 1.43 -21.86
N ASP A 232 14.25 1.98 -23.02
CA ASP A 232 15.15 2.87 -23.78
C ASP A 232 15.48 4.16 -22.98
N LYS A 233 14.57 4.62 -22.09
CA LYS A 233 14.85 5.75 -21.18
C LYS A 233 15.92 5.41 -20.12
N TYR A 234 16.14 4.14 -19.85
CA TYR A 234 17.08 3.64 -18.84
C TYR A 234 18.39 3.08 -19.42
N GLN A 235 18.61 3.20 -20.76
CA GLN A 235 19.78 2.60 -21.40
C GLN A 235 21.10 3.18 -20.86
N ASP A 236 21.14 4.48 -20.56
CA ASP A 236 22.31 5.19 -20.08
C ASP A 236 22.33 5.40 -18.56
N ILE A 237 21.34 4.84 -17.84
CA ILE A 237 21.27 4.92 -16.39
C ILE A 237 21.87 3.66 -15.79
N GLU A 238 22.96 3.82 -15.05
CA GLU A 238 23.56 2.72 -14.29
C GLU A 238 22.67 2.37 -13.10
N MET A 239 22.20 1.11 -13.06
CA MET A 239 21.43 0.59 -11.94
C MET A 239 22.34 0.32 -10.75
N GLU A 240 21.81 0.55 -9.55
CA GLU A 240 22.51 0.17 -8.33
C GLU A 240 22.65 -1.36 -8.21
N ALA A 241 23.81 -1.81 -7.75
CA ALA A 241 24.00 -3.20 -7.37
C ALA A 241 23.08 -3.59 -6.20
N PRO A 242 22.74 -4.87 -6.05
CA PRO A 242 22.02 -5.32 -4.87
C PRO A 242 22.86 -5.04 -3.61
N ILE A 243 22.14 -4.85 -2.50
CA ILE A 243 22.79 -4.62 -1.20
C ILE A 243 23.29 -5.96 -0.67
N HIS A 244 24.60 -6.02 -0.35
CA HIS A 244 25.21 -7.16 0.32
C HIS A 244 25.58 -6.78 1.76
N SER A 245 25.15 -7.58 2.74
CA SER A 245 25.41 -7.35 4.15
C SER A 245 26.17 -8.50 4.80
N ASP A 246 26.92 -8.22 5.86
CA ASP A 246 27.68 -9.25 6.56
C ASP A 246 26.80 -10.34 7.19
N TRP A 247 25.60 -9.97 7.62
CA TRP A 247 24.65 -10.88 8.25
C TRP A 247 23.91 -11.78 7.24
N SER A 248 23.92 -11.43 5.94
CA SER A 248 23.22 -12.19 4.89
C SER A 248 24.15 -13.00 3.96
N LYS A 249 25.46 -13.01 4.19
CA LYS A 249 26.46 -13.57 3.28
C LYS A 249 26.27 -15.06 2.94
N ASP A 250 25.67 -15.82 3.83
CA ASP A 250 25.43 -17.26 3.66
C ASP A 250 24.01 -17.57 3.13
N ILE A 251 23.15 -16.55 3.00
CA ILE A 251 21.77 -16.71 2.55
C ILE A 251 21.76 -16.97 1.04
N GLY A 252 21.08 -18.05 0.61
CA GLY A 252 20.95 -18.40 -0.80
C GLY A 252 22.26 -18.75 -1.51
N ALA A 253 23.34 -19.05 -0.76
CA ALA A 253 24.67 -19.31 -1.34
C ALA A 253 24.73 -20.58 -2.23
N ASP A 254 23.78 -21.48 -2.07
CA ASP A 254 23.62 -22.71 -2.85
C ASP A 254 22.88 -22.51 -4.18
N LEU A 255 22.30 -21.32 -4.42
CA LEU A 255 21.54 -20.99 -5.62
C LEU A 255 22.08 -19.73 -6.31
N THR A 256 22.82 -19.92 -7.40
CA THR A 256 23.44 -18.85 -8.19
C THR A 256 22.92 -18.77 -9.64
N ASP A 257 22.28 -19.82 -10.14
CA ASP A 257 21.68 -19.83 -11.48
C ASP A 257 20.17 -19.51 -11.40
N PRO A 258 19.72 -18.36 -11.92
CA PRO A 258 18.31 -17.98 -11.90
C PRO A 258 17.41 -18.93 -12.73
N LYS A 259 17.98 -19.77 -13.60
CA LYS A 259 17.20 -20.76 -14.35
C LYS A 259 16.92 -22.01 -13.53
N ALA A 260 17.70 -22.29 -12.49
CA ALA A 260 17.49 -23.45 -11.61
C ALA A 260 16.23 -23.29 -10.76
N ASP A 261 15.97 -22.06 -10.25
CA ASP A 261 14.70 -21.66 -9.61
C ASP A 261 14.40 -20.20 -9.94
N PRO A 262 13.60 -19.92 -10.97
CA PRO A 262 13.25 -18.56 -11.37
C PRO A 262 12.37 -17.83 -10.33
N THR A 263 11.86 -18.55 -9.32
CA THR A 263 10.95 -18.01 -8.27
C THR A 263 11.58 -18.05 -6.87
N ALA A 264 12.89 -18.28 -6.77
CA ALA A 264 13.58 -18.41 -5.50
C ALA A 264 13.33 -17.23 -4.55
N ALA A 265 13.15 -17.53 -3.28
CA ALA A 265 13.02 -16.51 -2.23
C ALA A 265 14.40 -16.03 -1.73
N PHE A 266 15.41 -16.88 -1.88
CA PHE A 266 16.80 -16.66 -1.47
C PHE A 266 17.72 -17.12 -2.58
N ALA A 267 18.61 -16.26 -3.05
CA ALA A 267 19.56 -16.59 -4.10
C ALA A 267 20.67 -15.54 -4.20
N GLN A 268 21.90 -15.99 -4.53
CA GLN A 268 23.03 -15.13 -4.84
C GLN A 268 23.24 -15.06 -6.35
N PHE A 269 22.29 -14.43 -7.04
CA PHE A 269 22.40 -14.20 -8.47
C PHE A 269 23.48 -13.15 -8.77
N ASP A 270 24.04 -13.22 -9.97
CA ASP A 270 25.00 -12.25 -10.47
C ASP A 270 24.42 -10.80 -10.44
N ASP A 271 25.25 -9.84 -10.05
CA ASP A 271 24.84 -8.45 -9.90
C ASP A 271 24.28 -7.85 -11.19
N GLU A 272 24.79 -8.24 -12.36
CA GLU A 272 24.27 -7.76 -13.65
C GLU A 272 22.87 -8.32 -13.93
N TYR A 273 22.59 -9.55 -13.53
CA TYR A 273 21.23 -10.10 -13.57
C TYR A 273 20.27 -9.30 -12.69
N VAL A 274 20.68 -9.01 -11.46
CA VAL A 274 19.87 -8.22 -10.51
C VAL A 274 19.65 -6.80 -11.02
N LYS A 275 20.69 -6.13 -11.51
CA LYS A 275 20.60 -4.79 -12.12
C LYS A 275 19.67 -4.78 -13.33
N ASN A 276 19.70 -5.83 -14.16
CA ASN A 276 18.75 -5.94 -15.28
C ASN A 276 17.31 -6.07 -14.80
N SER A 277 17.04 -6.89 -13.78
CA SER A 277 15.71 -7.01 -13.18
C SER A 277 15.24 -5.69 -12.57
N LYS A 278 16.10 -4.96 -11.83
CA LYS A 278 15.83 -3.62 -11.28
C LYS A 278 15.52 -2.61 -12.38
N LYS A 279 16.26 -2.63 -13.50
CA LYS A 279 16.00 -1.75 -14.65
C LYS A 279 14.58 -1.93 -15.20
N HIS A 280 14.15 -3.17 -15.39
CA HIS A 280 12.80 -3.48 -15.89
C HIS A 280 11.73 -3.13 -14.86
N TYR A 281 11.99 -3.37 -13.58
CA TYR A 281 11.13 -2.98 -12.48
C TYR A 281 10.94 -1.45 -12.42
N TYR A 282 12.02 -0.65 -12.54
CA TYR A 282 11.91 0.81 -12.60
C TYR A 282 11.18 1.29 -13.85
N ALA A 283 11.43 0.67 -15.00
CA ALA A 283 10.69 0.99 -16.22
C ALA A 283 9.19 0.65 -16.11
N ALA A 284 8.82 -0.44 -15.40
CA ALA A 284 7.42 -0.75 -15.09
C ALA A 284 6.78 0.29 -14.16
N ILE A 285 7.52 0.83 -13.18
CA ILE A 285 7.04 1.92 -12.33
C ILE A 285 6.89 3.22 -13.13
N THR A 286 7.83 3.54 -14.04
CA THR A 286 7.67 4.68 -14.96
C THR A 286 6.43 4.52 -15.84
N PHE A 287 6.10 3.29 -16.23
CA PHE A 287 4.88 3.03 -16.99
C PHE A 287 3.62 3.31 -16.16
N ILE A 288 3.63 2.95 -14.90
CA ILE A 288 2.55 3.30 -13.94
C ILE A 288 2.49 4.82 -13.74
N ASP A 289 3.64 5.48 -13.61
CA ASP A 289 3.72 6.95 -13.46
C ASP A 289 3.03 7.67 -14.62
N GLU A 290 3.28 7.25 -15.87
CA GLU A 290 2.59 7.79 -17.04
C GLU A 290 1.06 7.60 -16.93
N GLN A 291 0.59 6.46 -16.40
CA GLN A 291 -0.83 6.20 -16.20
C GLN A 291 -1.42 7.06 -15.07
N VAL A 292 -0.69 7.26 -13.98
CA VAL A 292 -1.07 8.19 -12.90
C VAL A 292 -1.23 9.61 -13.47
N GLY A 293 -0.32 10.04 -14.35
CA GLY A 293 -0.43 11.31 -15.06
C GLY A 293 -1.74 11.45 -15.88
N ARG A 294 -2.15 10.37 -16.57
CA ARG A 294 -3.42 10.32 -17.33
C ARG A 294 -4.64 10.42 -16.40
N ILE A 295 -4.62 9.70 -15.28
CA ILE A 295 -5.69 9.73 -14.26
C ILE A 295 -5.81 11.12 -13.65
N VAL A 296 -4.69 11.72 -13.23
CA VAL A 296 -4.65 13.08 -12.68
C VAL A 296 -5.16 14.11 -13.69
N LYS A 297 -4.77 13.96 -14.98
CA LYS A 297 -5.29 14.81 -16.05
C LYS A 297 -6.81 14.69 -16.19
N ALA A 298 -7.35 13.49 -16.22
CA ALA A 298 -8.81 13.27 -16.30
C ALA A 298 -9.55 13.92 -15.12
N LEU A 299 -9.01 13.82 -13.89
CA LEU A 299 -9.57 14.48 -12.71
C LEU A 299 -9.54 16.02 -12.85
N LYS A 300 -8.47 16.59 -13.39
CA LYS A 300 -8.34 18.04 -13.64
C LYS A 300 -9.33 18.50 -14.71
N ASP A 301 -9.40 17.79 -15.83
CA ASP A 301 -10.31 18.10 -16.95
C ASP A 301 -11.79 18.02 -16.52
N LYS A 302 -12.13 17.08 -15.63
CA LYS A 302 -13.48 16.92 -15.07
C LYS A 302 -13.78 17.91 -13.92
N GLY A 303 -12.79 18.69 -13.47
CA GLY A 303 -12.94 19.60 -12.33
C GLY A 303 -13.06 18.92 -10.96
N LEU A 304 -12.62 17.67 -10.85
CA LEU A 304 -12.69 16.89 -9.61
C LEU A 304 -11.41 17.00 -8.76
N TYR A 305 -10.27 17.34 -9.37
CA TYR A 305 -8.94 17.29 -8.75
C TYR A 305 -8.84 18.07 -7.44
N ASP A 306 -9.35 19.30 -7.42
CA ASP A 306 -9.24 20.21 -6.27
C ASP A 306 -10.11 19.75 -5.08
N ASN A 307 -11.26 19.14 -5.36
CA ASN A 307 -12.16 18.59 -4.33
C ASN A 307 -11.98 17.06 -4.14
N SER A 308 -10.77 16.55 -4.33
CA SER A 308 -10.46 15.15 -4.11
C SER A 308 -9.31 14.99 -3.12
N ILE A 309 -9.42 14.00 -2.23
CA ILE A 309 -8.25 13.37 -1.65
C ILE A 309 -7.71 12.37 -2.68
N ILE A 310 -6.41 12.44 -2.99
CA ILE A 310 -5.75 11.56 -3.94
C ILE A 310 -4.59 10.90 -3.22
N CYS A 311 -4.59 9.58 -3.15
CA CYS A 311 -3.54 8.81 -2.50
C CYS A 311 -2.81 7.95 -3.51
N PHE A 312 -1.49 7.79 -3.31
CA PHE A 312 -0.66 6.84 -4.03
C PHE A 312 0.14 6.02 -3.02
N THR A 313 0.07 4.69 -3.11
CA THR A 313 0.76 3.76 -2.21
C THR A 313 0.99 2.40 -2.87
N SER A 314 1.59 1.46 -2.13
CA SER A 314 1.71 0.03 -2.49
C SER A 314 1.26 -0.85 -1.33
N ASP A 315 0.91 -2.11 -1.62
CA ASP A 315 0.56 -3.07 -0.57
C ASP A 315 1.80 -3.62 0.17
N HIS A 316 2.95 -3.73 -0.47
CA HIS A 316 4.27 -4.05 0.09
C HIS A 316 5.35 -3.73 -0.94
N GLY A 317 6.62 -3.86 -0.54
CA GLY A 317 7.78 -3.71 -1.43
C GLY A 317 8.25 -5.02 -2.05
N ASP A 318 9.50 -5.00 -2.54
CA ASP A 318 10.24 -6.12 -3.13
C ASP A 318 11.72 -6.02 -2.74
N MET A 319 12.32 -7.10 -2.28
CA MET A 319 13.75 -7.12 -1.93
C MET A 319 14.66 -6.96 -3.15
N MET A 320 14.25 -7.40 -4.33
CA MET A 320 15.00 -7.24 -5.59
C MET A 320 16.48 -7.67 -5.50
N GLY A 321 16.74 -8.76 -4.79
CA GLY A 321 18.10 -9.30 -4.59
C GLY A 321 18.88 -8.66 -3.43
N ASP A 322 18.36 -7.62 -2.79
CA ASP A 322 19.01 -7.02 -1.63
C ASP A 322 19.12 -8.04 -0.49
N HIS A 323 20.29 -8.14 0.13
CA HIS A 323 20.63 -9.12 1.17
C HIS A 323 20.40 -10.58 0.72
N HIS A 324 20.52 -10.85 -0.58
CA HIS A 324 20.23 -12.15 -1.20
C HIS A 324 18.78 -12.64 -1.04
N HIS A 325 17.86 -11.71 -0.72
CA HIS A 325 16.44 -11.96 -0.64
C HIS A 325 15.72 -11.47 -1.89
N TRP A 326 14.66 -12.15 -2.25
CA TRP A 326 13.80 -11.80 -3.37
C TRP A 326 12.34 -11.69 -2.92
N ARG A 327 11.60 -10.84 -3.61
CA ARG A 327 10.17 -10.63 -3.35
C ARG A 327 9.92 -9.98 -1.96
N LYS A 328 9.07 -10.53 -1.14
CA LYS A 328 8.39 -9.94 0.02
C LYS A 328 8.39 -10.87 1.23
N THR A 329 7.64 -10.52 2.26
CA THR A 329 7.45 -11.24 3.54
C THR A 329 8.53 -11.01 4.59
N TYR A 330 9.45 -10.09 4.34
CA TYR A 330 10.55 -9.79 5.25
C TYR A 330 10.33 -8.46 5.97
N ALA A 331 10.93 -8.30 7.15
CA ALA A 331 10.88 -7.07 7.91
C ALA A 331 11.73 -5.93 7.31
N TYR A 332 12.65 -6.26 6.41
CA TYR A 332 13.62 -5.33 5.82
C TYR A 332 12.96 -4.28 4.93
N GLU A 333 13.63 -3.11 4.82
CA GLU A 333 13.10 -1.93 4.11
C GLU A 333 12.64 -2.27 2.67
N GLY A 334 13.41 -3.04 1.91
CA GLY A 334 13.03 -3.43 0.54
C GLY A 334 11.66 -4.09 0.44
N SER A 335 11.28 -4.90 1.44
CA SER A 335 10.01 -5.62 1.50
C SER A 335 8.91 -4.84 2.23
N SER A 336 9.21 -4.15 3.32
CA SER A 336 8.22 -3.59 4.23
C SER A 336 7.94 -2.10 4.02
N ALA A 337 8.93 -1.31 3.58
CA ALA A 337 8.71 0.10 3.29
C ALA A 337 7.97 0.28 1.95
N ILE A 338 7.00 1.20 1.94
CA ILE A 338 6.11 1.44 0.79
C ILE A 338 6.07 2.93 0.44
N PRO A 339 5.79 3.30 -0.83
CA PRO A 339 5.48 4.67 -1.18
C PRO A 339 4.19 5.11 -0.50
N TYR A 340 4.12 6.37 -0.06
CA TYR A 340 2.94 6.85 0.63
C TYR A 340 2.77 8.36 0.42
N ILE A 341 1.87 8.72 -0.49
CA ILE A 341 1.60 10.10 -0.88
C ILE A 341 0.12 10.39 -0.66
N VAL A 342 -0.20 11.51 -0.06
CA VAL A 342 -1.57 11.98 0.15
C VAL A 342 -1.71 13.44 -0.23
N LYS A 343 -2.48 13.71 -1.26
CA LYS A 343 -2.96 15.05 -1.61
C LYS A 343 -4.35 15.22 -1.05
N PHE A 344 -4.54 16.11 -0.08
CA PHE A 344 -5.85 16.43 0.50
C PHE A 344 -6.64 17.39 -0.40
N PRO A 345 -7.99 17.45 -0.26
CA PRO A 345 -8.80 18.44 -0.97
C PRO A 345 -8.41 19.85 -0.53
N LYS A 346 -8.49 20.82 -1.44
CA LYS A 346 -8.13 22.25 -1.16
C LYS A 346 -8.98 22.89 -0.04
N THR A 347 -10.15 22.33 0.23
CA THR A 347 -11.02 22.77 1.33
C THR A 347 -10.48 22.39 2.70
N LEU A 348 -9.61 21.37 2.79
CA LEU A 348 -9.00 20.98 4.05
C LEU A 348 -7.95 22.01 4.47
N LYS A 349 -8.20 22.72 5.56
CA LYS A 349 -7.21 23.63 6.15
C LYS A 349 -6.16 22.83 6.90
N THR A 350 -4.91 23.04 6.55
CA THR A 350 -3.75 22.38 7.17
C THR A 350 -2.81 23.40 7.80
N VAL A 351 -2.08 23.02 8.85
CA VAL A 351 -1.02 23.82 9.44
C VAL A 351 0.33 23.53 8.80
N LYS A 352 0.53 22.28 8.32
CA LYS A 352 1.73 21.94 7.54
C LYS A 352 1.58 22.45 6.11
N PRO A 353 2.60 23.11 5.54
CA PRO A 353 2.61 23.49 4.14
C PRO A 353 2.47 22.27 3.23
N VAL A 354 1.75 22.45 2.11
CA VAL A 354 1.72 21.46 1.01
C VAL A 354 3.13 21.27 0.46
N GLY A 355 3.48 20.06 0.04
CA GLY A 355 4.83 19.69 -0.39
C GLY A 355 5.76 19.28 0.76
N THR A 356 5.26 19.27 2.03
CA THR A 356 6.08 18.86 3.18
C THR A 356 6.27 17.34 3.19
N VAL A 357 7.49 16.90 3.54
CA VAL A 357 7.79 15.52 3.93
C VAL A 357 7.38 15.30 5.37
N VAL A 358 6.56 14.29 5.63
CA VAL A 358 6.06 13.93 6.96
C VAL A 358 6.80 12.68 7.43
N GLU A 359 7.55 12.81 8.53
CA GLU A 359 8.39 11.72 9.08
C GLU A 359 7.68 10.85 10.14
N ASN A 360 6.44 11.14 10.47
CA ASN A 360 5.69 10.30 11.41
C ASN A 360 5.47 8.91 10.80
N PRO A 361 5.66 7.81 11.57
CA PRO A 361 5.47 6.47 11.08
C PRO A 361 3.99 6.19 10.76
N VAL A 362 3.72 5.82 9.52
CA VAL A 362 2.36 5.56 8.99
C VAL A 362 2.29 4.21 8.31
N GLU A 363 1.08 3.70 8.13
CA GLU A 363 0.87 2.43 7.43
C GLU A 363 -0.53 2.32 6.78
N LEU A 364 -0.81 1.23 6.08
CA LEU A 364 -2.02 1.06 5.26
C LEU A 364 -3.33 1.14 6.07
N ARG A 365 -3.37 0.67 7.33
CA ARG A 365 -4.57 0.76 8.18
C ARG A 365 -5.00 2.20 8.48
N ASP A 366 -4.14 3.19 8.27
CA ASP A 366 -4.44 4.60 8.52
C ASP A 366 -5.35 5.22 7.46
N PHE A 367 -5.48 4.60 6.29
CA PHE A 367 -6.38 5.08 5.24
C PHE A 367 -7.85 4.98 5.64
N LEU A 368 -8.28 3.89 6.30
CA LEU A 368 -9.69 3.73 6.69
C LEU A 368 -10.17 4.90 7.57
N PRO A 369 -9.56 5.19 8.74
CA PRO A 369 -10.02 6.31 9.57
C PRO A 369 -9.87 7.66 8.87
N THR A 370 -8.87 7.84 8.02
CA THR A 370 -8.67 9.07 7.25
C THR A 370 -9.83 9.31 6.28
N PHE A 371 -10.22 8.30 5.51
CA PHE A 371 -11.27 8.44 4.52
C PHE A 371 -12.64 8.56 5.16
N VAL A 372 -12.91 7.78 6.20
CA VAL A 372 -14.18 7.86 6.96
C VAL A 372 -14.34 9.22 7.64
N GLU A 373 -13.28 9.77 8.25
CA GLU A 373 -13.29 11.13 8.83
C GLU A 373 -13.59 12.19 7.77
N LEU A 374 -12.90 12.14 6.61
CA LEU A 374 -13.10 13.10 5.53
C LEU A 374 -14.46 12.96 4.85
N ALA A 375 -15.05 11.77 4.90
CA ALA A 375 -16.42 11.52 4.46
C ALA A 375 -17.49 12.03 5.48
N GLY A 376 -17.07 12.51 6.64
CA GLY A 376 -17.98 12.90 7.72
C GLY A 376 -18.63 11.72 8.44
N GLY A 377 -18.08 10.51 8.25
CA GLY A 377 -18.53 9.29 8.91
C GLY A 377 -18.01 9.14 10.34
N ASN A 378 -18.55 8.17 11.05
CA ASN A 378 -18.12 7.83 12.40
C ASN A 378 -16.99 6.80 12.33
N VAL A 379 -15.79 7.19 12.77
CA VAL A 379 -14.63 6.29 12.87
C VAL A 379 -14.82 5.43 14.13
N PRO A 380 -14.85 4.08 14.02
CA PRO A 380 -15.00 3.23 15.19
C PRO A 380 -13.84 3.38 16.16
N ALA A 381 -14.14 3.38 17.47
CA ALA A 381 -13.13 3.60 18.51
C ALA A 381 -12.18 2.40 18.72
N ASP A 382 -12.56 1.24 18.21
CA ASP A 382 -11.86 -0.04 18.37
C ASP A 382 -11.03 -0.45 17.14
N ILE A 383 -10.80 0.46 16.18
CA ILE A 383 -9.81 0.25 15.11
C ILE A 383 -8.42 0.74 15.54
N ASP A 384 -7.38 0.20 14.93
CA ASP A 384 -5.99 0.49 15.28
C ASP A 384 -5.40 1.63 14.44
N GLY A 385 -5.94 1.85 13.26
CA GLY A 385 -5.55 2.92 12.36
C GLY A 385 -5.79 4.31 12.96
N LYS A 386 -5.01 5.30 12.52
CA LYS A 386 -5.16 6.71 12.93
C LYS A 386 -5.31 7.59 11.72
N SER A 387 -6.20 8.58 11.80
CA SER A 387 -6.41 9.50 10.70
C SER A 387 -5.19 10.37 10.42
N LEU A 388 -4.73 10.35 9.17
CA LEU A 388 -3.62 11.17 8.67
C LEU A 388 -3.93 12.67 8.71
N VAL A 389 -5.21 13.03 8.79
CA VAL A 389 -5.67 14.43 8.93
C VAL A 389 -5.03 15.07 10.18
N THR A 390 -4.89 14.33 11.27
CA THR A 390 -4.21 14.77 12.49
C THR A 390 -2.79 15.24 12.21
N LEU A 391 -2.04 14.51 11.36
CA LEU A 391 -0.63 14.83 11.06
C LEU A 391 -0.43 16.12 10.27
N VAL A 392 -1.44 16.57 9.53
CA VAL A 392 -1.36 17.79 8.73
C VAL A 392 -2.10 18.98 9.34
N ARG A 393 -3.07 18.73 10.23
CA ARG A 393 -3.84 19.77 10.94
C ARG A 393 -3.24 20.20 12.26
N ASP A 394 -2.51 19.32 12.95
CA ASP A 394 -1.96 19.63 14.27
C ASP A 394 -0.47 19.96 14.18
N SER A 395 -0.06 21.01 14.88
CA SER A 395 1.36 21.39 14.98
C SER A 395 2.16 20.41 15.85
N LEU A 396 1.51 19.79 16.84
CA LEU A 396 2.08 18.80 17.77
C LEU A 396 1.16 17.58 17.86
N PRO A 397 1.04 16.79 16.82
CA PRO A 397 0.10 15.68 16.78
C PRO A 397 0.46 14.59 17.80
N GLN A 398 -0.53 14.10 18.54
CA GLN A 398 -0.36 12.87 19.31
C GLN A 398 -0.43 11.67 18.36
N TRP A 399 0.72 11.06 18.12
CA TRP A 399 0.85 9.97 17.15
C TRP A 399 1.47 8.72 17.80
N ARG A 400 1.31 7.57 17.12
CA ARG A 400 1.98 6.34 17.54
C ARG A 400 3.50 6.51 17.52
N LYS A 401 4.17 5.83 18.42
CA LYS A 401 5.63 5.80 18.44
C LYS A 401 6.18 4.76 17.46
N TRP A 402 5.49 3.63 17.34
CA TRP A 402 5.94 2.48 16.57
C TRP A 402 4.89 2.04 15.55
N ILE A 403 5.32 1.55 14.41
CA ILE A 403 4.58 0.60 13.59
C ILE A 403 4.94 -0.79 14.09
N ASP A 404 3.93 -1.55 14.44
CA ASP A 404 3.99 -2.97 14.73
C ASP A 404 3.85 -3.74 13.41
N MET A 405 4.83 -4.58 13.14
CA MET A 405 4.88 -5.38 11.91
C MET A 405 5.09 -6.85 12.27
N GLU A 406 4.54 -7.74 11.44
CA GLU A 406 4.76 -9.18 11.59
C GLU A 406 4.53 -9.92 10.29
N HIS A 407 5.12 -11.10 10.16
CA HIS A 407 4.76 -12.03 9.11
C HIS A 407 4.92 -13.47 9.61
N ALA A 408 3.84 -14.28 9.50
CA ALA A 408 3.90 -15.71 9.75
C ALA A 408 4.81 -16.40 8.73
N THR A 409 5.30 -17.58 9.08
CA THR A 409 6.21 -18.38 8.27
C THR A 409 5.84 -18.36 6.78
N CYS A 410 6.79 -17.93 5.97
CA CYS A 410 6.67 -17.93 4.51
C CYS A 410 8.07 -18.08 3.90
N TYR A 411 8.21 -18.88 2.86
CA TYR A 411 9.42 -19.23 2.12
C TYR A 411 10.47 -20.05 2.92
N SER A 412 10.61 -19.81 4.21
CA SER A 412 11.53 -20.51 5.11
C SER A 412 10.90 -20.62 6.50
N GLU A 413 11.19 -21.70 7.22
CA GLU A 413 10.74 -21.90 8.60
C GLU A 413 11.22 -20.77 9.53
N ASP A 414 12.41 -20.22 9.29
CA ASP A 414 12.98 -19.14 10.11
C ASP A 414 12.37 -17.78 9.81
N ASN A 415 11.68 -17.62 8.67
CA ASN A 415 11.01 -16.37 8.30
C ASN A 415 9.63 -16.24 8.97
N TYR A 416 9.62 -16.32 10.31
CA TYR A 416 8.49 -15.94 11.16
C TYR A 416 8.96 -14.91 12.17
N TRP A 417 8.47 -13.71 12.07
CA TRP A 417 9.00 -12.58 12.82
C TRP A 417 7.92 -11.58 13.24
N CYS A 418 8.23 -10.82 14.32
CA CYS A 418 7.54 -9.59 14.72
C CYS A 418 8.56 -8.48 14.79
N ALA A 419 8.18 -7.27 14.38
CA ALA A 419 9.08 -6.12 14.36
C ALA A 419 8.40 -4.83 14.85
N LEU A 420 9.20 -3.90 15.34
CA LEU A 420 8.80 -2.53 15.68
C LEU A 420 9.73 -1.55 14.97
N THR A 421 9.15 -0.51 14.37
CA THR A 421 9.93 0.58 13.77
C THR A 421 9.25 1.93 13.95
N ASP A 422 10.04 3.00 14.10
CA ASP A 422 9.60 4.39 14.00
C ASP A 422 10.14 5.07 12.73
N GLY A 423 10.74 4.29 11.81
CA GLY A 423 11.42 4.77 10.61
C GLY A 423 12.86 5.23 10.84
N LYS A 424 13.33 5.26 12.09
CA LYS A 424 14.71 5.64 12.47
C LYS A 424 15.49 4.47 13.06
N ILE A 425 14.79 3.57 13.70
CA ILE A 425 15.32 2.33 14.22
C ILE A 425 14.33 1.20 13.97
N LYS A 426 14.83 0.02 13.65
CA LYS A 426 14.02 -1.18 13.45
C LYS A 426 14.53 -2.32 14.32
N TYR A 427 13.62 -2.88 15.12
CA TYR A 427 13.86 -4.05 15.94
C TYR A 427 13.05 -5.22 15.38
N ILE A 428 13.70 -6.35 15.16
CA ILE A 428 13.09 -7.58 14.66
C ILE A 428 13.33 -8.70 15.68
N TRP A 429 12.28 -9.43 16.02
CA TRP A 429 12.32 -10.64 16.82
C TRP A 429 11.83 -11.82 16.00
N PHE A 430 12.68 -12.83 15.82
CA PHE A 430 12.35 -14.06 15.10
C PHE A 430 11.67 -15.05 16.02
N VAL A 431 10.42 -15.38 15.70
CA VAL A 431 9.49 -16.07 16.59
C VAL A 431 9.88 -17.53 16.85
N HIS A 432 10.50 -18.20 15.86
CA HIS A 432 10.90 -19.61 15.96
C HIS A 432 12.26 -19.82 16.61
N THR A 433 13.18 -18.88 16.47
CA THR A 433 14.56 -18.96 16.97
C THR A 433 14.77 -18.17 18.26
N GLY A 434 14.01 -17.10 18.45
CA GLY A 434 14.24 -16.13 19.51
C GLY A 434 15.36 -15.15 19.21
N GLU A 435 15.94 -15.20 18.02
CA GLU A 435 16.97 -14.26 17.58
C GLU A 435 16.40 -12.86 17.42
N GLU A 436 17.28 -11.89 17.58
CA GLU A 436 16.94 -10.47 17.49
C GLU A 436 17.90 -9.77 16.55
N GLN A 437 17.38 -8.87 15.74
CA GLN A 437 18.16 -7.92 14.94
C GLN A 437 17.76 -6.49 15.29
N LEU A 438 18.71 -5.56 15.13
CA LEU A 438 18.49 -4.13 15.32
C LEU A 438 19.20 -3.35 14.23
N PHE A 439 18.47 -2.49 13.53
CA PHE A 439 19.00 -1.65 12.47
C PHE A 439 18.81 -0.17 12.81
N ASP A 440 19.89 0.61 12.67
CA ASP A 440 19.89 2.07 12.81
C ASP A 440 19.67 2.71 11.43
N LEU A 441 18.42 2.90 11.06
CA LEU A 441 18.01 3.36 9.73
C LEU A 441 18.44 4.80 9.42
N VAL A 442 18.83 5.58 10.43
CA VAL A 442 19.36 6.94 10.22
C VAL A 442 20.79 6.88 9.67
N ASN A 443 21.62 6.00 10.24
CA ASN A 443 23.02 5.88 9.86
C ASN A 443 23.26 4.78 8.82
N ASP A 444 22.35 3.83 8.72
CA ASP A 444 22.40 2.69 7.81
C ASP A 444 20.99 2.39 7.26
N PRO A 445 20.45 3.24 6.37
CA PRO A 445 19.13 3.05 5.80
C PRO A 445 19.01 1.82 4.90
N LYS A 446 20.14 1.18 4.59
CA LYS A 446 20.21 -0.04 3.78
C LYS A 446 20.33 -1.32 4.62
N GLU A 447 20.24 -1.22 5.96
CA GLU A 447 20.26 -2.38 6.86
C GLU A 447 21.47 -3.32 6.65
N MET A 448 22.62 -2.75 6.29
CA MET A 448 23.85 -3.51 6.02
C MET A 448 24.45 -4.13 7.29
N LYS A 449 24.18 -3.51 8.43
CA LYS A 449 24.79 -3.89 9.71
C LYS A 449 23.75 -4.16 10.78
N ASP A 450 23.67 -5.40 11.27
CA ASP A 450 22.94 -5.72 12.49
C ASP A 450 23.73 -5.24 13.71
N VAL A 451 23.19 -4.24 14.39
CA VAL A 451 23.80 -3.61 15.58
C VAL A 451 23.27 -4.16 16.92
N SER A 452 22.48 -5.24 16.88
CA SER A 452 21.84 -5.82 18.07
C SER A 452 22.83 -6.24 19.17
N LYS A 453 24.06 -6.62 18.80
CA LYS A 453 25.12 -7.06 19.71
C LYS A 453 26.08 -5.94 20.12
N GLU A 454 25.94 -4.73 19.55
CA GLU A 454 26.84 -3.62 19.85
C GLU A 454 26.55 -2.98 21.20
N ARG A 455 27.60 -2.74 21.97
CA ARG A 455 27.50 -2.17 23.33
C ARG A 455 26.74 -0.83 23.38
N LYS A 456 26.94 0.04 22.39
CA LYS A 456 26.29 1.36 22.32
C LYS A 456 24.76 1.28 22.19
N TYR A 457 24.23 0.20 21.62
CA TYR A 457 22.78 -0.02 21.42
C TYR A 457 22.11 -0.88 22.51
N LYS A 458 22.87 -1.33 23.52
CA LYS A 458 22.36 -2.20 24.60
C LYS A 458 21.10 -1.68 25.30
N LYS A 459 21.01 -0.37 25.49
CA LYS A 459 19.83 0.26 26.09
C LYS A 459 18.65 0.22 25.11
N GLN A 460 18.87 0.59 23.85
CA GLN A 460 17.81 0.64 22.84
C GLN A 460 17.19 -0.73 22.59
N ILE A 461 17.98 -1.78 22.45
CA ILE A 461 17.44 -3.13 22.25
C ILE A 461 16.64 -3.62 23.47
N LYS A 462 17.08 -3.27 24.70
CA LYS A 462 16.32 -3.56 25.92
C LYS A 462 14.97 -2.85 25.93
N ASP A 463 14.94 -1.56 25.57
CA ASP A 463 13.72 -0.76 25.55
C ASP A 463 12.76 -1.23 24.46
N LEU A 464 13.26 -1.61 23.27
CA LEU A 464 12.45 -2.13 22.16
C LEU A 464 11.93 -3.54 22.44
N ARG A 465 12.73 -4.40 23.06
CA ARG A 465 12.26 -5.72 23.53
C ARG A 465 11.15 -5.56 24.56
N ALA A 466 11.26 -4.61 25.49
CA ALA A 466 10.20 -4.33 26.46
C ALA A 466 8.92 -3.82 25.75
N ALA A 467 9.05 -2.96 24.74
CA ALA A 467 7.92 -2.51 23.92
C ALA A 467 7.27 -3.67 23.15
N MET A 468 8.07 -4.60 22.59
CA MET A 468 7.57 -5.81 21.94
C MET A 468 6.84 -6.73 22.93
N VAL A 469 7.38 -6.94 24.12
CA VAL A 469 6.71 -7.67 25.21
C VAL A 469 5.35 -7.03 25.52
N GLN A 470 5.30 -5.71 25.68
CA GLN A 470 4.05 -5.01 25.93
C GLN A 470 3.05 -5.21 24.79
N HIS A 471 3.51 -5.05 23.55
CA HIS A 471 2.67 -5.22 22.35
C HIS A 471 2.10 -6.63 22.24
N LEU A 472 2.92 -7.65 22.45
CA LEU A 472 2.49 -9.05 22.31
C LEU A 472 1.76 -9.61 23.55
N SER A 473 1.69 -8.88 24.67
CA SER A 473 1.07 -9.37 25.92
C SER A 473 -0.43 -9.65 25.78
N GLU A 474 -1.13 -8.94 24.89
CA GLU A 474 -2.54 -9.20 24.59
C GLU A 474 -2.81 -10.61 24.04
N ARG A 475 -1.77 -11.24 23.47
CA ARG A 475 -1.84 -12.55 22.82
C ARG A 475 -1.73 -13.71 23.80
N GLY A 476 -1.53 -13.43 25.10
CA GLY A 476 -1.47 -14.39 26.21
C GLY A 476 -0.14 -15.12 26.35
N ASP A 477 -0.13 -16.10 27.27
CA ASP A 477 1.08 -16.82 27.74
C ASP A 477 1.84 -17.58 26.63
N GLY A 478 1.20 -17.84 25.51
CA GLY A 478 1.86 -18.45 24.33
C GLY A 478 2.77 -17.50 23.56
N TRP A 479 2.74 -16.20 23.87
CA TRP A 479 3.55 -15.16 23.24
C TRP A 479 4.42 -14.41 24.25
N VAL A 480 3.87 -14.12 25.42
CA VAL A 480 4.58 -13.45 26.52
C VAL A 480 4.30 -14.20 27.82
N LYS A 481 5.34 -14.62 28.51
CA LYS A 481 5.25 -15.26 29.83
C LYS A 481 6.30 -14.69 30.76
N ASP A 482 5.90 -14.36 31.99
CA ASP A 482 6.77 -13.76 33.02
C ASP A 482 7.58 -12.54 32.50
N GLY A 483 6.91 -11.71 31.68
CA GLY A 483 7.53 -10.51 31.11
C GLY A 483 8.60 -10.79 30.03
N LYS A 484 8.59 -11.97 29.41
CA LYS A 484 9.54 -12.37 28.35
C LYS A 484 8.82 -12.89 27.13
N LEU A 485 9.42 -12.66 25.94
CA LEU A 485 8.96 -13.25 24.68
C LEU A 485 9.12 -14.76 24.71
N VAL A 486 8.12 -15.47 24.18
CA VAL A 486 8.08 -16.93 24.15
C VAL A 486 8.38 -17.43 22.74
N VAL A 487 9.47 -18.16 22.58
CA VAL A 487 9.83 -18.83 21.33
C VAL A 487 8.76 -19.87 20.97
N ARG A 488 8.18 -19.76 19.78
CA ARG A 488 7.10 -20.62 19.31
C ARG A 488 7.61 -21.62 18.29
N LYS A 489 7.23 -22.87 18.42
CA LYS A 489 7.63 -23.96 17.50
C LYS A 489 6.66 -24.17 16.34
N LYS A 490 5.46 -23.55 16.40
CA LYS A 490 4.43 -23.66 15.37
C LYS A 490 4.10 -22.28 14.83
N SER A 491 4.09 -22.15 13.53
CA SER A 491 3.61 -20.95 12.86
C SER A 491 2.10 -20.80 13.06
N MET A 492 1.63 -19.56 13.09
CA MET A 492 0.24 -19.19 13.17
C MET A 492 -0.10 -18.26 12.01
N LEU A 493 -0.77 -18.79 11.00
CA LEU A 493 -1.16 -18.00 9.82
C LEU A 493 -2.35 -17.07 10.13
N TYR A 494 -3.28 -17.54 10.94
CA TYR A 494 -4.46 -16.78 11.36
C TYR A 494 -4.52 -16.67 12.87
N SER A 495 -4.77 -15.45 13.38
CA SER A 495 -5.01 -15.25 14.81
C SER A 495 -6.41 -15.74 15.20
N PRO A 496 -6.73 -15.85 16.51
CA PRO A 496 -8.09 -16.16 16.98
C PRO A 496 -9.14 -15.12 16.55
N ASN A 497 -8.72 -13.92 16.16
CA ASN A 497 -9.60 -12.83 15.69
C ASN A 497 -9.98 -12.95 14.21
N TYR A 498 -9.36 -13.87 13.46
CA TYR A 498 -9.76 -14.11 12.07
C TYR A 498 -11.24 -14.52 12.01
N PRO A 499 -12.08 -13.83 11.21
CA PRO A 499 -13.50 -14.10 11.14
C PRO A 499 -13.78 -15.55 10.79
N GLN A 500 -14.50 -16.26 11.68
CA GLN A 500 -14.99 -17.60 11.41
C GLN A 500 -16.18 -17.51 10.45
N LYS A 501 -16.33 -18.53 9.58
CA LYS A 501 -17.46 -18.63 8.67
C LYS A 501 -18.79 -18.81 9.42
#